data_1cda40d66340c1b88b1830e4ca8129a3
#
_entry.id   1cda40d66340c1b88b1830e4ca8129a3
#
_cell.length_a   1.000
_cell.length_b   1.000
_cell.length_c   1.000
_cell.angle_alpha   90.00
_cell.angle_beta   90.00
_cell.angle_gamma   90.00
#
_symmetry.space_group_name_H-M   'P 1'
#
loop_
_entity.id
_entity.type
_entity.pdbx_description
1 polymer ?
#
loop_
_entity_poly.entity_id
_entity_poly.type
_entity_poly.pdbx_seq_one_letter_code
_entity_poly.pdbx_strand_id
1 'polypeptide(L)'
;MSSDTEIRLAGEVRRRRTFAIISHPDAGKTTLTEKLLLFSGAIQIAGSVKARKATRHATSDWMEIEKQRGISVASSVMQMEYRDCVINLLDTPGHQDFSEDTYRVLTAVDAALMVIDAANGVEPQTRRLLQVCRARNTPILTFVNKMDREVKAPLDLFDEIERELGMSIVPFTWPVGMGKFFGGVLDLRRDQMRVFSPGEDRVKEGGDEVVEGLQNPALAERFGSPYMEAASEVELVREAAPGFDEAEFLAGRQTPMLFGSAINNFGVQEVLDALVELAPPPGAKAALQREVQPVEPKFSGVVFKIQANMDPAHRDRIAFLRVASGRFERGMRLKVARSGKELRPNTVVTFMSQRRELLDEAYAGDIIGIPNHGVLQLGDTLSEGESLQFTGLPFFAPEMFRSVEVADPLKTKQLRAGLTQLGEEGAIQVFRPVAGTVLLLGAVGQLQFEVVAHRLEHEYGVKARVMPARYNVARWVTCDDAKELQRFIDGNAHRVALDAVDAPTVLLEYAGELRAMQDNWPKIQFHALREHAGLVFQKQLQG
;
A
#
# COMPACT_ATOMS: atom_id res chain seq x y z
N MET A 1 -21.91 6.84 -27.45
CA MET A 1 -22.17 7.69 -26.27
C MET A 1 -22.34 9.12 -26.77
N SER A 2 -23.11 9.97 -26.10
CA SER A 2 -23.15 11.39 -26.47
C SER A 2 -21.81 12.05 -26.08
N SER A 3 -21.40 13.08 -26.82
CA SER A 3 -20.21 13.89 -26.52
C SER A 3 -20.16 14.37 -25.06
N ASP A 4 -21.32 14.68 -24.48
CA ASP A 4 -21.45 15.12 -23.07
C ASP A 4 -21.09 14.02 -22.07
N THR A 5 -21.37 12.74 -22.38
CA THR A 5 -21.03 11.61 -21.51
C THR A 5 -19.51 11.37 -21.49
N GLU A 6 -18.86 11.54 -22.62
CA GLU A 6 -17.39 11.40 -22.73
C GLU A 6 -16.67 12.55 -22.01
N ILE A 7 -17.18 13.77 -22.16
CA ILE A 7 -16.64 14.95 -21.45
C ILE A 7 -16.79 14.77 -19.93
N ARG A 8 -17.96 14.31 -19.47
CA ARG A 8 -18.19 14.04 -18.05
C ARG A 8 -17.26 12.96 -17.53
N LEU A 9 -17.09 11.84 -18.25
CA LEU A 9 -16.19 10.75 -17.87
C LEU A 9 -14.75 11.25 -17.72
N ALA A 10 -14.25 11.97 -18.72
CA ALA A 10 -12.90 12.53 -18.68
C ALA A 10 -12.71 13.54 -17.53
N GLY A 11 -13.71 14.35 -17.22
CA GLY A 11 -13.73 15.27 -16.09
C GLY A 11 -13.65 14.53 -14.77
N GLU A 12 -14.46 13.50 -14.59
CA GLU A 12 -14.48 12.71 -13.36
C GLU A 12 -13.18 11.93 -13.15
N VAL A 13 -12.60 11.35 -14.20
CA VAL A 13 -11.29 10.67 -14.12
C VAL A 13 -10.19 11.64 -13.72
N ARG A 14 -10.18 12.86 -14.29
CA ARG A 14 -9.17 13.89 -13.99
C ARG A 14 -9.18 14.32 -12.52
N ARG A 15 -10.33 14.29 -11.85
CA ARG A 15 -10.48 14.65 -10.43
C ARG A 15 -9.92 13.58 -9.48
N ARG A 16 -9.66 12.34 -9.91
CA ARG A 16 -9.22 11.26 -9.01
C ARG A 16 -7.74 11.35 -8.73
N ARG A 17 -7.41 11.15 -7.46
CA ARG A 17 -6.05 10.97 -6.97
C ARG A 17 -6.02 9.72 -6.10
N THR A 18 -5.19 8.76 -6.47
CA THR A 18 -5.09 7.52 -5.70
C THR A 18 -3.66 7.30 -5.30
N PHE A 19 -3.39 7.34 -4.01
CA PHE A 19 -2.04 7.18 -3.49
C PHE A 19 -1.99 6.30 -2.25
N ALA A 20 -0.83 5.69 -2.03
CA ALA A 20 -0.52 4.92 -0.84
C ALA A 20 0.39 5.72 0.09
N ILE A 21 0.19 5.60 1.40
CA ILE A 21 1.18 6.05 2.39
C ILE A 21 2.07 4.88 2.74
N ILE A 22 3.37 5.07 2.56
CA ILE A 22 4.41 4.07 2.82
C ILE A 22 5.46 4.61 3.80
N SER A 23 5.95 3.77 4.68
CA SER A 23 6.98 4.15 5.66
C SER A 23 7.61 2.94 6.32
N HIS A 24 8.72 3.18 7.02
CA HIS A 24 9.17 2.28 8.07
C HIS A 24 8.18 2.28 9.26
N PRO A 25 8.06 1.21 10.07
CA PRO A 25 7.33 1.24 11.34
C PRO A 25 7.70 2.45 12.19
N ASP A 26 6.73 3.00 12.90
CA ASP A 26 6.89 4.14 13.82
C ASP A 26 7.32 5.49 13.20
N ALA A 27 7.46 5.61 11.87
CA ALA A 27 7.72 6.90 11.22
C ALA A 27 6.56 7.91 11.35
N GLY A 28 5.40 7.48 11.86
CA GLY A 28 4.23 8.33 12.08
C GLY A 28 3.21 8.28 10.95
N LYS A 29 3.22 7.21 10.14
CA LYS A 29 2.31 6.98 9.03
C LYS A 29 0.84 7.08 9.45
N THR A 30 0.41 6.28 10.42
CA THR A 30 -0.97 6.25 10.93
C THR A 30 -1.42 7.61 11.46
N THR A 31 -0.53 8.32 12.18
CA THR A 31 -0.81 9.69 12.63
C THR A 31 -1.03 10.62 11.44
N LEU A 32 -0.16 10.56 10.42
CA LEU A 32 -0.31 11.39 9.23
C LEU A 32 -1.61 11.07 8.48
N THR A 33 -1.96 9.79 8.33
CA THR A 33 -3.23 9.34 7.74
C THR A 33 -4.44 9.99 8.42
N GLU A 34 -4.49 9.94 9.76
CA GLU A 34 -5.57 10.57 10.53
C GLU A 34 -5.62 12.09 10.33
N LYS A 35 -4.46 12.73 10.25
CA LYS A 35 -4.41 14.18 10.05
C LYS A 35 -4.81 14.58 8.63
N LEU A 36 -4.44 13.82 7.60
CA LEU A 36 -4.93 14.06 6.24
C LEU A 36 -6.45 13.97 6.16
N LEU A 37 -7.07 12.98 6.81
CA LEU A 37 -8.52 12.86 6.91
C LEU A 37 -9.15 14.02 7.68
N LEU A 38 -8.48 14.53 8.70
CA LEU A 38 -8.95 15.68 9.48
C LEU A 38 -8.92 16.96 8.64
N PHE A 39 -7.82 17.23 7.95
CA PHE A 39 -7.66 18.43 7.11
C PHE A 39 -8.54 18.43 5.86
N SER A 40 -8.89 17.25 5.35
CA SER A 40 -9.88 17.15 4.26
C SER A 40 -11.33 17.32 4.74
N GLY A 41 -11.57 17.39 6.06
CA GLY A 41 -12.92 17.43 6.63
C GLY A 41 -13.65 16.09 6.64
N ALA A 42 -13.01 15.00 6.22
CA ALA A 42 -13.61 13.66 6.19
C ALA A 42 -13.90 13.11 7.59
N ILE A 43 -13.14 13.53 8.60
CA ILE A 43 -13.43 13.30 10.02
C ILE A 43 -13.61 14.64 10.72
N GLN A 44 -14.72 14.79 11.44
CA GLN A 44 -14.89 15.93 12.33
C GLN A 44 -14.02 15.74 13.58
N ILE A 45 -13.54 16.86 14.16
CA ILE A 45 -12.81 16.82 15.42
C ILE A 45 -13.71 16.15 16.46
N ALA A 46 -13.50 14.87 16.72
CA ALA A 46 -14.17 14.12 17.79
C ALA A 46 -13.60 14.55 19.14
N GLY A 47 -13.74 15.83 19.50
CA GLY A 47 -13.08 16.42 20.64
C GLY A 47 -13.86 17.43 21.46
N SER A 48 -15.08 17.82 21.06
CA SER A 48 -15.88 18.75 21.87
C SER A 48 -16.73 18.07 22.96
N VAL A 49 -16.71 16.75 23.06
CA VAL A 49 -17.38 16.04 24.15
C VAL A 49 -16.30 15.50 25.08
N LYS A 50 -16.31 15.97 26.33
CA LYS A 50 -15.51 15.46 27.46
C LYS A 50 -15.55 13.93 27.50
N ALA A 51 -14.66 13.26 26.78
CA ALA A 51 -14.51 11.82 26.83
C ALA A 51 -13.38 11.49 27.80
N ARG A 52 -13.76 10.84 28.90
CA ARG A 52 -12.89 10.08 29.81
C ARG A 52 -11.89 9.25 28.99
N LYS A 53 -10.65 9.17 29.51
CA LYS A 53 -9.55 8.30 29.11
C LYS A 53 -10.01 6.99 28.43
N ALA A 54 -10.34 7.04 27.15
CA ALA A 54 -10.37 5.88 26.30
C ALA A 54 -9.06 5.91 25.50
N THR A 55 -8.33 4.82 25.55
CA THR A 55 -7.15 4.59 24.70
C THR A 55 -7.58 4.84 23.26
N ARG A 56 -7.12 5.93 22.66
CA ARG A 56 -7.42 6.27 21.26
C ARG A 56 -6.66 5.26 20.39
N HIS A 57 -7.39 4.37 19.75
CA HIS A 57 -6.88 3.54 18.67
C HIS A 57 -7.01 4.31 17.35
N ALA A 58 -6.04 4.12 16.45
CA ALA A 58 -6.05 4.76 15.16
C ALA A 58 -7.29 4.38 14.33
N THR A 59 -7.77 5.30 13.51
CA THR A 59 -8.92 5.08 12.61
C THR A 59 -8.66 3.98 11.59
N SER A 60 -7.38 3.75 11.24
CA SER A 60 -6.93 2.71 10.33
C SER A 60 -6.81 1.32 10.98
N ASP A 61 -6.62 1.24 12.31
CA ASP A 61 -6.39 -0.01 13.02
C ASP A 61 -7.71 -0.59 13.55
N TRP A 62 -8.28 -1.53 12.84
CA TRP A 62 -9.58 -2.10 13.13
C TRP A 62 -9.51 -3.49 13.78
N MET A 63 -8.43 -4.26 13.56
CA MET A 63 -8.24 -5.57 14.17
C MET A 63 -7.85 -5.46 15.64
N GLU A 64 -8.36 -6.38 16.47
CA GLU A 64 -8.00 -6.44 17.89
C GLU A 64 -6.49 -6.66 18.11
N ILE A 65 -5.86 -7.46 17.25
CA ILE A 65 -4.43 -7.73 17.32
C ILE A 65 -3.58 -6.49 16.94
N GLU A 66 -4.06 -5.64 16.03
CA GLU A 66 -3.43 -4.36 15.70
C GLU A 66 -3.43 -3.43 16.92
N LYS A 67 -4.58 -3.33 17.58
CA LYS A 67 -4.76 -2.51 18.78
C LYS A 67 -3.90 -2.99 19.96
N GLN A 68 -3.82 -4.31 20.16
CA GLN A 68 -3.02 -4.90 21.22
C GLN A 68 -1.53 -4.73 21.01
N ARG A 69 -1.05 -4.77 19.76
CA ARG A 69 0.36 -4.70 19.42
C ARG A 69 0.82 -3.31 18.98
N GLY A 70 -0.11 -2.40 18.67
CA GLY A 70 0.19 -1.05 18.18
C GLY A 70 0.83 -1.04 16.80
N ILE A 71 0.56 -2.05 15.97
CA ILE A 71 1.07 -2.17 14.59
C ILE A 71 -0.06 -2.43 13.61
N SER A 72 -0.04 -1.79 12.46
CA SER A 72 -0.97 -2.08 11.37
C SER A 72 -0.57 -3.38 10.67
N VAL A 73 -1.50 -4.31 10.56
CA VAL A 73 -1.32 -5.65 9.96
C VAL A 73 -1.86 -5.70 8.54
N ALA A 74 -2.94 -4.97 8.27
CA ALA A 74 -3.59 -4.91 6.97
C ALA A 74 -3.69 -3.47 6.48
N SER A 75 -3.63 -3.27 5.16
CA SER A 75 -3.88 -1.96 4.57
C SER A 75 -5.35 -1.56 4.71
N SER A 76 -5.61 -0.28 4.88
CA SER A 76 -6.95 0.31 4.88
C SER A 76 -7.14 1.23 3.68
N VAL A 77 -8.37 1.28 3.18
CA VAL A 77 -8.77 2.15 2.08
C VAL A 77 -9.70 3.21 2.63
N MET A 78 -9.43 4.46 2.29
CA MET A 78 -10.23 5.60 2.71
C MET A 78 -10.44 6.53 1.53
N GLN A 79 -11.64 7.08 1.40
CA GLN A 79 -11.97 8.06 0.38
C GLN A 79 -12.31 9.40 1.05
N MET A 80 -11.89 10.49 0.44
CA MET A 80 -12.17 11.83 0.90
C MET A 80 -12.20 12.80 -0.28
N GLU A 81 -12.89 13.92 -0.12
CA GLU A 81 -12.83 15.04 -1.05
C GLU A 81 -11.95 16.14 -0.47
N TYR A 82 -11.11 16.71 -1.31
CA TYR A 82 -10.32 17.87 -0.95
C TYR A 82 -10.13 18.76 -2.17
N ARG A 83 -10.47 20.07 -2.04
CA ARG A 83 -10.62 20.97 -3.19
C ARG A 83 -11.51 20.29 -4.24
N ASP A 84 -11.15 20.33 -5.51
CA ASP A 84 -11.94 19.71 -6.59
C ASP A 84 -11.57 18.25 -6.87
N CYS A 85 -10.80 17.60 -5.99
CA CYS A 85 -10.32 16.23 -6.18
C CYS A 85 -11.03 15.24 -5.27
N VAL A 86 -11.24 14.04 -5.80
CA VAL A 86 -11.63 12.84 -5.05
C VAL A 86 -10.36 12.04 -4.78
N ILE A 87 -10.02 11.88 -3.53
CA ILE A 87 -8.81 11.23 -3.08
C ILE A 87 -9.13 9.84 -2.57
N ASN A 88 -8.47 8.83 -3.12
CA ASN A 88 -8.44 7.47 -2.60
C ASN A 88 -7.10 7.25 -1.89
N LEU A 89 -7.14 7.21 -0.59
CA LEU A 89 -5.99 7.03 0.28
C LEU A 89 -5.89 5.59 0.74
N LEU A 90 -4.75 4.95 0.51
CA LEU A 90 -4.45 3.61 0.98
C LEU A 90 -3.36 3.67 2.05
N ASP A 91 -3.74 3.38 3.29
CA ASP A 91 -2.81 3.27 4.40
C ASP A 91 -2.24 1.84 4.43
N THR A 92 -0.92 1.68 4.32
CA THR A 92 -0.27 0.36 4.21
C THR A 92 0.34 -0.09 5.54
N PRO A 93 0.51 -1.40 5.79
CA PRO A 93 1.27 -1.87 6.93
C PRO A 93 2.72 -1.34 6.87
N GLY A 94 3.25 -0.87 8.00
CA GLY A 94 4.66 -0.44 8.09
C GLY A 94 5.61 -1.61 8.31
N HIS A 95 5.15 -2.72 8.92
CA HIS A 95 6.00 -3.83 9.30
C HIS A 95 6.36 -4.72 8.10
N GLN A 96 7.65 -5.12 8.02
CA GLN A 96 8.18 -5.92 6.91
C GLN A 96 7.46 -7.26 6.69
N ASP A 97 6.94 -7.88 7.74
CA ASP A 97 6.23 -9.16 7.67
C ASP A 97 4.93 -9.06 6.83
N PHE A 98 4.39 -7.85 6.65
CA PHE A 98 3.20 -7.57 5.86
C PHE A 98 3.50 -6.86 4.54
N SER A 99 4.74 -6.91 4.08
CA SER A 99 5.19 -6.22 2.86
C SER A 99 4.46 -6.68 1.59
N GLU A 100 4.02 -7.93 1.51
CA GLU A 100 3.21 -8.41 0.37
C GLU A 100 1.91 -7.63 0.20
N ASP A 101 1.22 -7.30 1.30
CA ASP A 101 0.01 -6.47 1.24
C ASP A 101 0.34 -5.07 0.72
N THR A 102 1.44 -4.47 1.22
CA THR A 102 1.93 -3.19 0.72
C THR A 102 2.27 -3.23 -0.77
N TYR A 103 2.94 -4.27 -1.25
CA TYR A 103 3.28 -4.42 -2.67
C TYR A 103 2.04 -4.55 -3.55
N ARG A 104 1.02 -5.29 -3.11
CA ARG A 104 -0.27 -5.38 -3.80
C ARG A 104 -0.99 -4.03 -3.84
N VAL A 105 -1.01 -3.30 -2.73
CA VAL A 105 -1.57 -1.94 -2.67
C VAL A 105 -0.88 -1.00 -3.65
N LEU A 106 0.45 -1.03 -3.73
CA LEU A 106 1.22 -0.22 -4.67
C LEU A 106 0.87 -0.49 -6.15
N THR A 107 0.24 -1.64 -6.46
CA THR A 107 -0.27 -1.88 -7.82
C THR A 107 -1.56 -1.13 -8.13
N ALA A 108 -2.28 -0.75 -7.09
CA ALA A 108 -3.59 -0.10 -7.20
C ALA A 108 -3.54 1.42 -7.12
N VAL A 109 -2.35 2.01 -6.94
CA VAL A 109 -2.19 3.46 -6.79
C VAL A 109 -1.45 4.10 -7.97
N ASP A 110 -1.55 5.41 -8.08
CA ASP A 110 -0.91 6.22 -9.11
C ASP A 110 0.25 7.06 -8.56
N ALA A 111 0.35 7.21 -7.25
CA ALA A 111 1.46 7.88 -6.53
C ALA A 111 1.67 7.26 -5.16
N ALA A 112 2.79 7.58 -4.50
CA ALA A 112 3.07 7.22 -3.12
C ALA A 112 3.50 8.43 -2.31
N LEU A 113 3.09 8.46 -1.04
CA LEU A 113 3.60 9.38 -0.02
C LEU A 113 4.53 8.60 0.90
N MET A 114 5.81 8.89 0.83
CA MET A 114 6.84 8.28 1.69
C MET A 114 7.03 9.11 2.95
N VAL A 115 6.85 8.50 4.12
CA VAL A 115 7.05 9.15 5.41
C VAL A 115 8.36 8.67 6.01
N ILE A 116 9.24 9.61 6.32
CA ILE A 116 10.56 9.39 6.91
C ILE A 116 10.58 9.99 8.32
N ASP A 117 11.08 9.24 9.30
CA ASP A 117 11.38 9.75 10.64
C ASP A 117 12.65 10.60 10.58
N ALA A 118 12.56 11.88 10.90
CA ALA A 118 13.70 12.79 10.84
C ALA A 118 14.87 12.41 11.77
N ALA A 119 14.61 11.67 12.85
CA ALA A 119 15.65 11.20 13.75
C ALA A 119 16.42 9.98 13.19
N ASN A 120 15.70 9.08 12.51
CA ASN A 120 16.25 7.83 12.01
C ASN A 120 16.77 7.93 10.57
N GLY A 121 16.14 8.78 9.73
CA GLY A 121 16.44 8.87 8.31
C GLY A 121 15.91 7.69 7.50
N VAL A 122 16.69 7.22 6.52
CA VAL A 122 16.26 6.14 5.61
C VAL A 122 16.51 4.77 6.20
N GLU A 123 15.46 4.10 6.62
CA GLU A 123 15.49 2.79 7.27
C GLU A 123 15.30 1.64 6.26
N PRO A 124 15.64 0.37 6.61
CA PRO A 124 15.65 -0.75 5.66
C PRO A 124 14.33 -0.97 4.92
N GLN A 125 13.19 -0.81 5.59
CA GLN A 125 11.88 -0.98 4.95
C GLN A 125 11.60 0.13 3.93
N THR A 126 12.04 1.35 4.20
CA THR A 126 11.93 2.48 3.26
C THR A 126 12.65 2.17 1.94
N ARG A 127 13.87 1.60 2.02
CA ARG A 127 14.64 1.19 0.82
C ARG A 127 13.91 0.12 0.00
N ARG A 128 13.34 -0.90 0.66
CA ARG A 128 12.59 -1.96 -0.01
C ARG A 128 11.36 -1.43 -0.74
N LEU A 129 10.58 -0.58 -0.08
CA LEU A 129 9.38 0.03 -0.64
C LEU A 129 9.71 0.93 -1.83
N LEU A 130 10.80 1.67 -1.74
CA LEU A 130 11.31 2.47 -2.85
C LEU A 130 11.63 1.62 -4.09
N GLN A 131 12.33 0.49 -3.92
CA GLN A 131 12.64 -0.41 -5.04
C GLN A 131 11.38 -0.85 -5.77
N VAL A 132 10.30 -1.13 -5.03
CA VAL A 132 9.01 -1.49 -5.63
C VAL A 132 8.39 -0.32 -6.38
N CYS A 133 8.39 0.88 -5.81
CA CYS A 133 7.89 2.09 -6.48
C CYS A 133 8.67 2.37 -7.77
N ARG A 134 10.00 2.23 -7.74
CA ARG A 134 10.87 2.42 -8.91
C ARG A 134 10.60 1.41 -10.02
N ALA A 135 10.51 0.12 -9.67
CA ALA A 135 10.21 -0.93 -10.65
C ALA A 135 8.88 -0.70 -11.38
N ARG A 136 8.03 0.18 -10.84
CA ARG A 136 6.71 0.53 -11.36
C ARG A 136 6.60 1.96 -11.90
N ASN A 137 7.67 2.73 -11.83
CA ASN A 137 7.68 4.16 -12.14
C ASN A 137 6.59 4.93 -11.36
N THR A 138 6.35 4.55 -10.10
CA THR A 138 5.38 5.22 -9.23
C THR A 138 6.00 6.50 -8.68
N PRO A 139 5.46 7.69 -8.97
CA PRO A 139 5.97 8.95 -8.42
C PRO A 139 5.81 8.99 -6.91
N ILE A 140 6.81 9.57 -6.23
CA ILE A 140 6.90 9.59 -4.77
C ILE A 140 7.02 11.04 -4.29
N LEU A 141 6.14 11.42 -3.32
CA LEU A 141 6.37 12.59 -2.47
C LEU A 141 7.01 12.11 -1.16
N THR A 142 7.97 12.85 -0.66
CA THR A 142 8.68 12.54 0.60
C THR A 142 8.29 13.54 1.68
N PHE A 143 7.81 13.03 2.82
CA PHE A 143 7.51 13.82 4.01
C PHE A 143 8.44 13.43 5.16
N VAL A 144 9.28 14.36 5.59
CA VAL A 144 10.18 14.22 6.73
C VAL A 144 9.44 14.66 7.99
N ASN A 145 9.07 13.69 8.81
CA ASN A 145 8.18 13.85 9.95
C ASN A 145 8.94 13.93 11.28
N LYS A 146 8.29 14.44 12.31
CA LYS A 146 8.74 14.53 13.70
C LYS A 146 9.79 15.61 13.96
N MET A 147 9.74 16.73 13.24
CA MET A 147 10.64 17.87 13.46
C MET A 147 10.49 18.51 14.85
N ASP A 148 9.44 18.18 15.59
CA ASP A 148 9.22 18.55 16.99
C ASP A 148 10.15 17.83 17.99
N ARG A 149 11.03 16.95 17.51
CA ARG A 149 12.04 16.22 18.30
C ARG A 149 13.45 16.61 17.90
N GLU A 150 14.41 16.22 18.73
CA GLU A 150 15.83 16.25 18.35
C GLU A 150 16.06 15.25 17.21
N VAL A 151 16.50 15.72 16.06
CA VAL A 151 16.62 14.98 14.82
C VAL A 151 17.98 15.20 14.16
N LYS A 152 18.25 14.51 13.07
CA LYS A 152 19.44 14.76 12.24
C LYS A 152 19.39 16.17 11.65
N ALA A 153 20.56 16.75 11.37
CA ALA A 153 20.60 18.03 10.67
C ALA A 153 19.92 17.95 9.31
N PRO A 154 19.15 18.99 8.88
CA PRO A 154 18.39 18.94 7.63
C PRO A 154 19.25 18.64 6.40
N LEU A 155 20.46 19.18 6.30
CA LEU A 155 21.41 18.89 5.21
C LEU A 155 21.87 17.42 5.22
N ASP A 156 22.16 16.86 6.40
CA ASP A 156 22.55 15.45 6.51
C ASP A 156 21.41 14.52 6.08
N LEU A 157 20.16 14.87 6.43
CA LEU A 157 18.98 14.15 5.99
C LEU A 157 18.78 14.26 4.47
N PHE A 158 18.98 15.44 3.90
CA PHE A 158 18.92 15.66 2.47
C PHE A 158 19.89 14.75 1.73
N ASP A 159 21.17 14.79 2.10
CA ASP A 159 22.21 13.97 1.49
C ASP A 159 21.98 12.47 1.69
N GLU A 160 21.55 12.07 2.89
CA GLU A 160 21.23 10.67 3.18
C GLU A 160 20.08 10.19 2.31
N ILE A 161 18.99 10.95 2.22
CA ILE A 161 17.79 10.57 1.46
C ILE A 161 18.14 10.49 -0.04
N GLU A 162 18.85 11.47 -0.58
CA GLU A 162 19.25 11.47 -1.99
C GLU A 162 20.13 10.26 -2.34
N ARG A 163 21.16 10.02 -1.53
CA ARG A 163 22.07 8.89 -1.73
C ARG A 163 21.36 7.54 -1.61
N GLU A 164 20.57 7.36 -0.55
CA GLU A 164 19.93 6.08 -0.25
C GLU A 164 18.76 5.78 -1.18
N LEU A 165 18.01 6.81 -1.54
CA LEU A 165 16.92 6.68 -2.49
C LEU A 165 17.44 6.68 -3.93
N GLY A 166 18.63 7.26 -4.21
CA GLY A 166 19.20 7.46 -5.54
C GLY A 166 18.24 8.18 -6.49
N MET A 167 17.51 9.16 -5.95
CA MET A 167 16.56 10.05 -6.64
C MET A 167 16.97 11.48 -6.34
N SER A 168 16.83 12.38 -7.30
CA SER A 168 17.04 13.80 -7.03
C SER A 168 15.95 14.34 -6.11
N ILE A 169 16.36 15.04 -5.06
CA ILE A 169 15.44 15.65 -4.11
C ILE A 169 15.22 17.11 -4.47
N VAL A 170 13.96 17.54 -4.41
CA VAL A 170 13.59 18.94 -4.54
C VAL A 170 12.90 19.38 -3.25
N PRO A 171 13.54 20.20 -2.41
CA PRO A 171 12.91 20.69 -1.19
C PRO A 171 11.80 21.69 -1.54
N PHE A 172 10.59 21.37 -1.11
CA PHE A 172 9.44 22.28 -1.19
C PHE A 172 9.32 23.12 0.07
N THR A 173 9.68 22.53 1.21
CA THR A 173 9.79 23.24 2.47
C THR A 173 11.13 22.96 3.11
N TRP A 174 11.63 23.89 3.96
CA TRP A 174 12.87 23.74 4.72
C TRP A 174 12.62 24.08 6.18
N PRO A 175 13.08 23.26 7.16
CA PRO A 175 12.76 23.49 8.57
C PRO A 175 13.59 24.62 9.18
N VAL A 176 12.98 25.39 10.07
CA VAL A 176 13.63 26.41 10.90
C VAL A 176 13.81 25.83 12.30
N GLY A 177 15.00 25.34 12.58
CA GLY A 177 15.29 24.65 13.83
C GLY A 177 14.66 23.25 13.94
N MET A 178 14.84 22.63 15.12
CA MET A 178 14.29 21.31 15.45
C MET A 178 14.00 21.19 16.94
N GLY A 179 13.23 20.17 17.35
CA GLY A 179 12.92 19.91 18.74
C GLY A 179 12.22 21.11 19.40
N LYS A 180 12.76 21.56 20.51
CA LYS A 180 12.23 22.71 21.26
C LYS A 180 12.40 24.04 20.51
N PHE A 181 13.32 24.09 19.57
CA PHE A 181 13.61 25.28 18.75
C PHE A 181 12.96 25.22 17.38
N PHE A 182 12.09 24.23 17.12
CA PHE A 182 11.38 24.13 15.87
C PHE A 182 10.40 25.31 15.73
N GLY A 183 10.78 26.28 14.89
CA GLY A 183 10.04 27.51 14.66
C GLY A 183 9.05 27.44 13.50
N GLY A 184 9.18 26.46 12.63
CA GLY A 184 8.34 26.30 11.46
C GLY A 184 9.07 25.79 10.23
N VAL A 185 8.51 26.07 9.04
CA VAL A 185 9.15 25.75 7.76
C VAL A 185 9.14 26.94 6.83
N LEU A 186 10.22 27.10 6.07
CA LEU A 186 10.32 27.98 4.92
C LEU A 186 9.68 27.26 3.73
N ASP A 187 8.59 27.81 3.17
CA ASP A 187 7.98 27.35 1.92
C ASP A 187 8.75 27.96 0.74
N LEU A 188 9.58 27.13 0.11
CA LEU A 188 10.49 27.60 -0.96
C LEU A 188 9.77 27.88 -2.28
N ARG A 189 8.55 27.38 -2.44
CA ARG A 189 7.71 27.58 -3.63
C ARG A 189 6.91 28.86 -3.58
N ARG A 190 6.47 29.26 -2.35
CA ARG A 190 5.58 30.40 -2.13
C ARG A 190 6.30 31.62 -1.56
N ASP A 191 7.61 31.53 -1.33
CA ASP A 191 8.43 32.59 -0.72
C ASP A 191 7.86 33.11 0.60
N GLN A 192 7.55 32.17 1.52
CA GLN A 192 6.93 32.50 2.81
C GLN A 192 7.43 31.54 3.90
N MET A 193 7.34 31.96 5.17
CA MET A 193 7.54 31.10 6.32
C MET A 193 6.20 30.77 6.97
N ARG A 194 5.95 29.48 7.20
CA ARG A 194 4.87 29.03 8.08
C ARG A 194 5.40 28.80 9.48
N VAL A 195 4.79 29.52 10.41
CA VAL A 195 5.23 29.53 11.80
C VAL A 195 4.63 28.38 12.56
N PHE A 196 5.47 27.60 13.22
CA PHE A 196 5.04 26.54 14.12
C PHE A 196 4.59 27.12 15.47
N SER A 197 3.40 26.75 15.92
CA SER A 197 2.93 27.00 17.27
C SER A 197 2.47 25.66 17.89
N PRO A 198 3.00 25.19 18.99
CA PRO A 198 2.58 23.94 19.60
C PRO A 198 1.13 24.03 20.12
N GLY A 199 0.31 22.99 19.91
CA GLY A 199 -1.06 22.90 20.41
C GLY A 199 -1.97 21.99 19.59
N GLU A 200 -2.93 21.34 20.25
CA GLU A 200 -3.87 20.39 19.62
C GLU A 200 -5.00 21.07 18.79
N ASP A 201 -5.24 22.36 18.96
CA ASP A 201 -6.42 23.07 18.46
C ASP A 201 -6.26 23.73 17.07
N ARG A 202 -5.38 23.19 16.22
CA ARG A 202 -4.95 23.86 14.97
C ARG A 202 -5.82 23.66 13.74
N VAL A 203 -6.87 22.86 13.81
CA VAL A 203 -7.87 22.74 12.75
C VAL A 203 -8.96 23.81 12.89
N LYS A 204 -8.66 24.96 13.53
CA LYS A 204 -9.58 26.09 13.55
C LYS A 204 -9.43 26.91 12.27
N GLU A 205 -10.57 27.40 11.78
CA GLU A 205 -10.65 28.39 10.73
C GLU A 205 -9.68 29.56 11.02
N GLY A 206 -8.58 29.64 10.24
CA GLY A 206 -7.58 30.69 10.40
C GLY A 206 -6.15 30.30 10.01
N GLY A 207 -5.87 28.98 9.90
CA GLY A 207 -4.56 28.49 9.44
C GLY A 207 -3.39 28.80 10.38
N ASP A 208 -2.21 28.31 9.99
CA ASP A 208 -0.94 28.67 10.61
C ASP A 208 -0.60 30.14 10.30
N GLU A 209 0.11 30.79 11.22
CA GLU A 209 0.65 32.13 10.95
C GLU A 209 1.64 32.05 9.77
N VAL A 210 1.43 32.89 8.77
CA VAL A 210 2.28 32.97 7.59
C VAL A 210 2.99 34.33 7.58
N VAL A 211 4.30 34.30 7.39
CA VAL A 211 5.13 35.52 7.21
C VAL A 211 5.67 35.51 5.78
N GLU A 212 5.28 36.49 5.01
CA GLU A 212 5.68 36.62 3.60
C GLU A 212 7.14 37.05 3.46
N GLY A 213 7.82 36.49 2.44
CA GLY A 213 9.20 36.77 2.09
C GLY A 213 10.20 36.02 2.96
N LEU A 214 10.95 35.10 2.34
CA LEU A 214 11.99 34.32 3.04
C LEU A 214 13.16 35.17 3.53
N GLN A 215 13.34 36.37 3.04
CA GLN A 215 14.36 37.35 3.49
C GLN A 215 13.79 38.45 4.39
N ASN A 216 12.58 38.27 4.93
CA ASN A 216 11.95 39.22 5.81
C ASN A 216 12.77 39.39 7.12
N PRO A 217 13.27 40.60 7.43
CA PRO A 217 14.08 40.85 8.63
C PRO A 217 13.40 40.46 9.95
N ALA A 218 12.07 40.52 10.00
CA ALA A 218 11.30 40.11 11.16
C ALA A 218 11.48 38.63 11.52
N LEU A 219 11.81 37.76 10.55
CA LEU A 219 12.11 36.36 10.78
C LEU A 219 13.43 36.18 11.54
N ALA A 220 14.47 36.92 11.17
CA ALA A 220 15.74 36.90 11.87
C ALA A 220 15.62 37.45 13.30
N GLU A 221 14.83 38.51 13.50
CA GLU A 221 14.58 39.07 14.83
C GLU A 221 13.80 38.09 15.73
N ARG A 222 12.81 37.41 15.17
CA ARG A 222 11.92 36.52 15.91
C ARG A 222 12.54 35.17 16.23
N PHE A 223 13.23 34.55 15.26
CA PHE A 223 13.72 33.16 15.35
C PHE A 223 15.23 33.04 15.58
N GLY A 224 15.99 34.14 15.43
CA GLY A 224 17.42 34.20 15.71
C GLY A 224 18.27 33.21 14.90
N SER A 225 19.23 32.53 15.59
CA SER A 225 20.16 31.60 14.93
C SER A 225 19.50 30.45 14.17
N PRO A 226 18.42 29.78 14.63
CA PRO A 226 17.76 28.74 13.85
C PRO A 226 17.29 29.20 12.47
N TYR A 227 16.80 30.43 12.37
CA TYR A 227 16.40 30.97 11.08
C TYR A 227 17.62 31.34 10.20
N MET A 228 18.66 31.91 10.77
CA MET A 228 19.87 32.28 10.04
C MET A 228 20.58 31.04 9.46
N GLU A 229 20.63 29.94 10.23
CA GLU A 229 21.13 28.65 9.77
C GLU A 229 20.27 28.11 8.62
N ALA A 230 18.96 28.04 8.81
CA ALA A 230 18.04 27.57 7.78
C ALA A 230 18.10 28.40 6.48
N ALA A 231 18.22 29.73 6.59
CA ALA A 231 18.35 30.60 5.43
C ALA A 231 19.65 30.34 4.66
N SER A 232 20.77 30.14 5.36
CA SER A 232 22.05 29.79 4.75
C SER A 232 22.01 28.41 4.09
N GLU A 233 21.38 27.42 4.74
CA GLU A 233 21.18 26.08 4.16
C GLU A 233 20.33 26.12 2.91
N VAL A 234 19.25 26.93 2.90
CA VAL A 234 18.38 27.12 1.72
C VAL A 234 19.14 27.71 0.54
N GLU A 235 20.05 28.66 0.78
CA GLU A 235 20.91 29.21 -0.29
C GLU A 235 21.78 28.11 -0.90
N LEU A 236 22.45 27.30 -0.07
CA LEU A 236 23.27 26.17 -0.53
C LEU A 236 22.45 25.15 -1.32
N VAL A 237 21.28 24.77 -0.81
CA VAL A 237 20.42 23.77 -1.45
C VAL A 237 19.85 24.30 -2.76
N ARG A 238 19.49 25.58 -2.87
CA ARG A 238 19.03 26.20 -4.13
C ARG A 238 20.09 26.22 -5.22
N GLU A 239 21.36 26.34 -4.84
CA GLU A 239 22.48 26.28 -5.78
C GLU A 239 22.80 24.84 -6.21
N ALA A 240 22.68 23.87 -5.31
CA ALA A 240 23.07 22.48 -5.52
C ALA A 240 21.94 21.59 -6.08
N ALA A 241 20.70 21.77 -5.59
CA ALA A 241 19.59 20.93 -5.99
C ALA A 241 19.01 21.36 -7.35
N PRO A 242 18.58 20.39 -8.17
CA PRO A 242 17.86 20.70 -9.40
C PRO A 242 16.51 21.34 -9.08
N GLY A 243 16.00 22.17 -10.01
CA GLY A 243 14.62 22.64 -9.96
C GLY A 243 13.62 21.49 -10.08
N PHE A 244 12.38 21.72 -9.66
CA PHE A 244 11.33 20.73 -9.85
C PHE A 244 11.02 20.54 -11.34
N ASP A 245 11.07 19.29 -11.78
CA ASP A 245 10.68 18.85 -13.12
C ASP A 245 9.57 17.78 -13.00
N GLU A 246 8.38 18.13 -13.51
CA GLU A 246 7.21 17.26 -13.46
C GLU A 246 7.44 15.93 -14.18
N ALA A 247 8.17 15.92 -15.31
CA ALA A 247 8.44 14.70 -16.06
C ALA A 247 9.39 13.77 -15.29
N GLU A 248 10.40 14.31 -14.62
CA GLU A 248 11.32 13.55 -13.76
C GLU A 248 10.59 13.01 -12.52
N PHE A 249 9.68 13.80 -11.93
CA PHE A 249 8.83 13.36 -10.82
C PHE A 249 7.91 12.21 -11.25
N LEU A 250 7.17 12.37 -12.36
CA LEU A 250 6.27 11.33 -12.88
C LEU A 250 6.99 10.06 -13.30
N ALA A 251 8.25 10.17 -13.70
CA ALA A 251 9.11 9.03 -14.02
C ALA A 251 9.75 8.37 -12.78
N GLY A 252 9.49 8.87 -11.57
CA GLY A 252 10.05 8.35 -10.32
C GLY A 252 11.56 8.61 -10.17
N ARG A 253 12.12 9.62 -10.83
CA ARG A 253 13.52 10.02 -10.72
C ARG A 253 13.75 11.24 -9.84
N GLN A 254 12.69 11.97 -9.52
CA GLN A 254 12.73 13.12 -8.65
C GLN A 254 11.64 13.02 -7.57
N THR A 255 11.93 13.50 -6.35
CA THR A 255 10.95 13.54 -5.26
C THR A 255 10.88 14.92 -4.63
N PRO A 256 9.70 15.56 -4.57
CA PRO A 256 9.45 16.71 -3.72
C PRO A 256 9.57 16.33 -2.24
N MET A 257 10.31 17.13 -1.45
CA MET A 257 10.53 16.89 -0.04
C MET A 257 9.88 17.99 0.81
N LEU A 258 9.10 17.57 1.80
CA LEU A 258 8.43 18.44 2.76
C LEU A 258 8.81 18.04 4.19
N PHE A 259 8.87 19.01 5.09
CA PHE A 259 9.16 18.82 6.50
C PHE A 259 7.96 19.16 7.37
N GLY A 260 7.81 18.48 8.50
CA GLY A 260 6.74 18.81 9.44
C GLY A 260 6.69 17.93 10.69
N SER A 261 5.57 18.05 11.41
CA SER A 261 5.25 17.26 12.59
C SER A 261 3.77 16.86 12.54
N ALA A 262 3.50 15.65 12.10
CA ALA A 262 2.13 15.15 11.94
C ALA A 262 1.35 15.17 13.26
N ILE A 263 1.99 14.82 14.38
CA ILE A 263 1.33 14.83 15.70
C ILE A 263 0.83 16.22 16.09
N ASN A 264 1.54 17.25 15.66
CA ASN A 264 1.19 18.64 15.91
C ASN A 264 0.38 19.28 14.77
N ASN A 265 -0.13 18.52 13.82
CA ASN A 265 -0.87 18.99 12.64
C ASN A 265 -0.07 19.95 11.73
N PHE A 266 1.25 19.96 11.80
CA PHE A 266 2.11 20.90 11.10
C PHE A 266 2.75 20.29 9.85
N GLY A 267 2.70 20.99 8.73
CA GLY A 267 3.18 20.52 7.43
C GLY A 267 2.20 19.56 6.72
N VAL A 268 1.08 19.21 7.36
CA VAL A 268 0.11 18.23 6.83
C VAL A 268 -0.71 18.83 5.68
N GLN A 269 -1.09 20.10 5.78
CA GLN A 269 -1.83 20.78 4.73
C GLN A 269 -0.97 20.93 3.47
N GLU A 270 0.33 21.24 3.62
CA GLU A 270 1.28 21.33 2.52
C GLU A 270 1.43 19.99 1.79
N VAL A 271 1.48 18.89 2.55
CA VAL A 271 1.49 17.53 1.97
C VAL A 271 0.21 17.27 1.19
N LEU A 272 -0.95 17.60 1.75
CA LEU A 272 -2.24 17.39 1.09
C LEU A 272 -2.36 18.24 -0.18
N ASP A 273 -1.94 19.51 -0.11
CA ASP A 273 -1.88 20.42 -1.25
C ASP A 273 -0.96 19.88 -2.36
N ALA A 274 0.25 19.46 -1.99
CA ALA A 274 1.21 18.89 -2.94
C ALA A 274 0.71 17.58 -3.57
N LEU A 275 0.04 16.71 -2.80
CA LEU A 275 -0.56 15.50 -3.32
C LEU A 275 -1.63 15.78 -4.37
N VAL A 276 -2.55 16.72 -4.11
CA VAL A 276 -3.60 17.07 -5.05
C VAL A 276 -3.04 17.73 -6.32
N GLU A 277 -2.01 18.56 -6.14
CA GLU A 277 -1.38 19.30 -7.23
C GLU A 277 -0.51 18.42 -8.13
N LEU A 278 0.29 17.51 -7.54
CA LEU A 278 1.35 16.80 -8.24
C LEU A 278 1.02 15.33 -8.55
N ALA A 279 0.21 14.67 -7.71
CA ALA A 279 -0.13 13.27 -7.99
C ALA A 279 -0.89 13.18 -9.33
N PRO A 280 -0.49 12.27 -10.23
CA PRO A 280 -1.15 12.14 -11.51
C PRO A 280 -2.60 11.67 -11.34
N PRO A 281 -3.49 12.03 -12.27
CA PRO A 281 -4.76 11.34 -12.41
C PRO A 281 -4.51 9.87 -12.81
N PRO A 282 -5.55 9.00 -12.74
CA PRO A 282 -5.42 7.60 -13.12
C PRO A 282 -4.79 7.44 -14.50
N GLY A 283 -3.73 6.63 -14.54
CA GLY A 283 -3.03 6.28 -15.78
C GLY A 283 -3.56 4.98 -16.42
N ALA A 284 -3.07 4.70 -17.63
CA ALA A 284 -3.35 3.46 -18.34
C ALA A 284 -2.87 2.23 -17.54
N LYS A 285 -3.59 1.12 -17.65
CA LYS A 285 -3.27 -0.15 -17.00
C LYS A 285 -3.03 -1.25 -18.02
N ALA A 286 -1.93 -1.99 -17.84
CA ALA A 286 -1.59 -3.10 -18.72
C ALA A 286 -2.49 -4.32 -18.45
N ALA A 287 -3.01 -4.90 -19.53
CA ALA A 287 -3.66 -6.20 -19.54
C ALA A 287 -2.95 -7.13 -20.53
N LEU A 288 -3.17 -8.44 -20.42
CA LEU A 288 -2.54 -9.41 -21.34
C LEU A 288 -2.87 -9.12 -22.82
N GLN A 289 -4.08 -8.61 -23.07
CA GLN A 289 -4.57 -8.38 -24.43
C GLN A 289 -4.16 -7.02 -24.98
N ARG A 290 -4.12 -6.00 -24.14
CA ARG A 290 -3.83 -4.61 -24.52
C ARG A 290 -3.63 -3.71 -23.32
N GLU A 291 -3.22 -2.50 -23.56
CA GLU A 291 -3.29 -1.42 -22.59
C GLU A 291 -4.71 -0.84 -22.54
N VAL A 292 -5.20 -0.56 -21.34
CA VAL A 292 -6.56 -0.05 -21.07
C VAL A 292 -6.47 1.39 -20.58
N GLN A 293 -7.13 2.30 -21.30
CA GLN A 293 -7.15 3.72 -20.96
C GLN A 293 -8.26 4.04 -19.95
N PRO A 294 -8.02 4.90 -18.94
CA PRO A 294 -9.01 5.20 -17.90
C PRO A 294 -10.29 5.86 -18.42
N VAL A 295 -10.19 6.60 -19.52
CA VAL A 295 -11.33 7.30 -20.15
C VAL A 295 -12.11 6.45 -21.15
N GLU A 296 -11.80 5.16 -21.29
CA GLU A 296 -12.60 4.26 -22.11
C GLU A 296 -14.03 4.14 -21.56
N PRO A 297 -15.04 4.07 -22.43
CA PRO A 297 -16.44 4.09 -21.99
C PRO A 297 -16.87 2.85 -21.24
N LYS A 298 -16.25 1.69 -21.52
CA LYS A 298 -16.56 0.42 -20.86
C LYS A 298 -15.87 0.29 -19.53
N PHE A 299 -16.62 -0.17 -18.54
CA PHE A 299 -16.08 -0.48 -17.24
C PHE A 299 -15.09 -1.65 -17.28
N SER A 300 -13.99 -1.47 -16.60
CA SER A 300 -13.11 -2.56 -16.18
C SER A 300 -12.44 -2.25 -14.85
N GLY A 301 -12.05 -3.30 -14.12
CA GLY A 301 -11.36 -3.14 -12.84
C GLY A 301 -10.67 -4.43 -12.40
N VAL A 302 -9.76 -4.30 -11.43
CA VAL A 302 -8.95 -5.40 -10.90
C VAL A 302 -9.06 -5.50 -9.38
N VAL A 303 -9.27 -6.71 -8.89
CA VAL A 303 -9.29 -7.01 -7.45
C VAL A 303 -7.85 -7.09 -6.96
N PHE A 304 -7.43 -6.14 -6.13
CA PHE A 304 -6.06 -6.11 -5.59
C PHE A 304 -5.97 -6.54 -4.13
N LYS A 305 -7.12 -6.59 -3.42
CA LYS A 305 -7.18 -6.96 -2.01
C LYS A 305 -8.51 -7.66 -1.71
N ILE A 306 -8.46 -8.65 -0.81
CA ILE A 306 -9.65 -9.25 -0.20
C ILE A 306 -9.47 -9.18 1.31
N GLN A 307 -10.51 -8.80 2.02
CA GLN A 307 -10.49 -8.66 3.46
C GLN A 307 -11.77 -9.23 4.07
N ALA A 308 -11.62 -10.11 5.06
CA ALA A 308 -12.75 -10.67 5.79
C ALA A 308 -12.92 -10.01 7.14
N ASN A 309 -14.13 -10.17 7.70
CA ASN A 309 -14.46 -9.86 9.09
C ASN A 309 -14.08 -8.43 9.53
N MET A 310 -14.27 -7.46 8.64
CA MET A 310 -14.10 -6.03 8.97
C MET A 310 -15.11 -5.57 10.02
N ASP A 311 -16.27 -6.22 10.09
CA ASP A 311 -17.24 -6.06 11.17
C ASP A 311 -17.27 -7.35 12.00
N PRO A 312 -16.88 -7.33 13.29
CA PRO A 312 -16.90 -8.50 14.16
C PRO A 312 -18.29 -9.14 14.33
N ALA A 313 -19.36 -8.36 14.11
CA ALA A 313 -20.75 -8.83 14.19
C ALA A 313 -21.20 -9.56 12.92
N HIS A 314 -20.50 -9.37 11.80
CA HIS A 314 -20.85 -9.94 10.51
C HIS A 314 -19.64 -10.64 9.88
N ARG A 315 -19.79 -11.93 9.54
CA ARG A 315 -18.78 -12.68 8.78
C ARG A 315 -18.86 -12.29 7.31
N ASP A 316 -18.50 -11.07 7.00
CA ASP A 316 -18.46 -10.57 5.64
C ASP A 316 -17.03 -10.60 5.07
N ARG A 317 -16.94 -10.77 3.77
CA ARG A 317 -15.70 -10.63 3.00
C ARG A 317 -15.93 -9.57 1.94
N ILE A 318 -14.96 -8.70 1.79
CA ILE A 318 -15.02 -7.63 0.80
C ILE A 318 -13.82 -7.77 -0.14
N ALA A 319 -14.10 -7.79 -1.43
CA ALA A 319 -13.09 -7.64 -2.47
C ALA A 319 -12.96 -6.16 -2.81
N PHE A 320 -11.74 -5.63 -2.64
CA PHE A 320 -11.39 -4.27 -3.03
C PHE A 320 -10.95 -4.27 -4.48
N LEU A 321 -11.68 -3.53 -5.28
CA LEU A 321 -11.47 -3.43 -6.70
C LEU A 321 -11.04 -2.02 -7.07
N ARG A 322 -9.92 -1.91 -7.78
CA ARG A 322 -9.49 -0.68 -8.44
C ARG A 322 -10.23 -0.57 -9.78
N VAL A 323 -11.00 0.48 -9.98
CA VAL A 323 -11.60 0.80 -11.27
C VAL A 323 -10.49 1.27 -12.20
N ALA A 324 -10.30 0.57 -13.32
CA ALA A 324 -9.25 0.83 -14.30
C ALA A 324 -9.75 1.65 -15.49
N SER A 325 -10.99 1.46 -15.91
CA SER A 325 -11.61 2.23 -17.00
C SER A 325 -13.11 2.41 -16.80
N GLY A 326 -13.63 3.44 -17.43
CA GLY A 326 -15.05 3.68 -17.55
C GLY A 326 -15.73 4.11 -16.25
N ARG A 327 -17.03 3.85 -16.21
CA ARG A 327 -17.89 4.15 -15.08
C ARG A 327 -18.56 2.88 -14.56
N PHE A 328 -18.42 2.63 -13.27
CA PHE A 328 -19.21 1.63 -12.55
C PHE A 328 -20.59 2.18 -12.23
N GLU A 329 -21.63 1.36 -12.42
CA GLU A 329 -22.98 1.61 -11.94
C GLU A 329 -23.47 0.41 -11.12
N ARG A 330 -24.11 0.67 -9.99
CA ARG A 330 -24.67 -0.39 -9.14
C ARG A 330 -25.64 -1.28 -9.91
N GLY A 331 -25.46 -2.61 -9.80
CA GLY A 331 -26.31 -3.59 -10.48
C GLY A 331 -25.97 -3.84 -11.94
N MET A 332 -24.93 -3.20 -12.50
CA MET A 332 -24.46 -3.50 -13.85
C MET A 332 -23.97 -4.94 -13.98
N ARG A 333 -23.98 -5.48 -15.20
CA ARG A 333 -23.51 -6.85 -15.47
C ARG A 333 -22.00 -6.83 -15.72
N LEU A 334 -21.26 -7.55 -14.90
CA LEU A 334 -19.83 -7.69 -15.01
C LEU A 334 -19.43 -9.15 -15.21
N LYS A 335 -18.44 -9.38 -16.05
CA LYS A 335 -17.86 -10.70 -16.27
C LYS A 335 -16.54 -10.82 -15.51
N VAL A 336 -16.38 -11.89 -14.76
CA VAL A 336 -15.12 -12.26 -14.11
C VAL A 336 -14.27 -13.01 -15.13
N ALA A 337 -13.14 -12.44 -15.55
CA ALA A 337 -12.32 -13.00 -16.63
C ALA A 337 -11.86 -14.44 -16.38
N ARG A 338 -11.37 -14.73 -15.18
CA ARG A 338 -10.86 -16.05 -14.78
C ARG A 338 -11.91 -17.17 -14.87
N SER A 339 -13.11 -16.92 -14.37
CA SER A 339 -14.16 -17.94 -14.26
C SER A 339 -15.22 -17.89 -15.36
N GLY A 340 -15.25 -16.81 -16.13
CA GLY A 340 -16.29 -16.54 -17.12
C GLY A 340 -17.68 -16.25 -16.52
N LYS A 341 -17.81 -16.26 -15.18
CA LYS A 341 -19.08 -16.03 -14.48
C LYS A 341 -19.51 -14.57 -14.57
N GLU A 342 -20.81 -14.36 -14.71
CA GLU A 342 -21.41 -13.03 -14.59
C GLU A 342 -21.68 -12.71 -13.11
N LEU A 343 -21.42 -11.47 -12.76
CA LEU A 343 -21.67 -10.88 -11.45
C LEU A 343 -22.49 -9.60 -11.62
N ARG A 344 -23.45 -9.37 -10.72
CA ARG A 344 -24.20 -8.11 -10.62
C ARG A 344 -24.04 -7.54 -9.22
N PRO A 345 -23.08 -6.64 -8.99
CA PRO A 345 -22.89 -6.04 -7.68
C PRO A 345 -24.03 -5.08 -7.34
N ASN A 346 -24.98 -5.53 -6.51
CA ASN A 346 -26.09 -4.69 -6.03
C ASN A 346 -25.75 -3.96 -4.73
N THR A 347 -24.80 -4.47 -3.99
CA THR A 347 -24.29 -3.85 -2.77
C THR A 347 -22.81 -3.58 -3.00
N VAL A 348 -22.46 -2.32 -3.24
CA VAL A 348 -21.08 -1.87 -3.41
C VAL A 348 -20.85 -0.76 -2.40
N VAL A 349 -19.71 -0.77 -1.78
CA VAL A 349 -19.38 0.18 -0.71
C VAL A 349 -18.13 0.98 -1.06
N THR A 350 -18.12 2.21 -0.62
CA THR A 350 -16.92 3.02 -0.44
C THR A 350 -16.59 3.12 1.05
N PHE A 351 -15.40 3.59 1.35
CA PHE A 351 -14.91 3.64 2.72
C PHE A 351 -14.59 5.10 3.08
N MET A 352 -15.55 5.75 3.74
CA MET A 352 -15.41 7.09 4.28
C MET A 352 -14.92 6.98 5.73
N SER A 353 -13.60 7.07 5.93
CA SER A 353 -13.00 6.81 7.25
C SER A 353 -13.33 5.39 7.75
N GLN A 354 -13.99 5.23 8.89
CA GLN A 354 -14.43 3.92 9.43
C GLN A 354 -15.83 3.48 8.96
N ARG A 355 -16.52 4.32 8.19
CA ARG A 355 -17.88 4.04 7.74
C ARG A 355 -17.90 3.49 6.34
N ARG A 356 -18.73 2.46 6.15
CA ARG A 356 -19.07 1.95 4.83
C ARG A 356 -20.29 2.70 4.32
N GLU A 357 -20.18 3.27 3.17
CA GLU A 357 -21.31 3.93 2.50
C GLU A 357 -21.63 3.19 1.22
N LEU A 358 -22.93 3.05 0.94
CA LEU A 358 -23.37 2.47 -0.32
C LEU A 358 -23.01 3.39 -1.47
N LEU A 359 -22.46 2.81 -2.52
CA LEU A 359 -22.00 3.51 -3.70
C LEU A 359 -22.89 3.17 -4.90
N ASP A 360 -23.38 4.20 -5.59
CA ASP A 360 -24.17 4.06 -6.80
C ASP A 360 -23.31 4.09 -8.07
N GLU A 361 -22.26 4.92 -8.08
CA GLU A 361 -21.37 5.08 -9.22
C GLU A 361 -19.91 5.28 -8.78
N ALA A 362 -18.97 4.81 -9.60
CA ALA A 362 -17.54 5.05 -9.45
C ALA A 362 -16.87 5.18 -10.82
N TYR A 363 -15.71 5.81 -10.85
CA TYR A 363 -14.96 6.09 -12.06
C TYR A 363 -13.55 5.53 -12.00
N ALA A 364 -12.88 5.45 -13.15
CA ALA A 364 -11.49 5.03 -13.18
C ALA A 364 -10.67 5.85 -12.17
N GLY A 365 -9.92 5.15 -11.34
CA GLY A 365 -9.23 5.75 -10.21
C GLY A 365 -9.84 5.41 -8.85
N ASP A 366 -11.13 5.20 -8.77
CA ASP A 366 -11.79 4.86 -7.51
C ASP A 366 -11.48 3.43 -7.07
N ILE A 367 -11.57 3.24 -5.76
CA ILE A 367 -11.52 1.92 -5.14
C ILE A 367 -12.87 1.62 -4.53
N ILE A 368 -13.46 0.52 -4.97
CA ILE A 368 -14.78 0.07 -4.51
C ILE A 368 -14.68 -1.27 -3.80
N GLY A 369 -15.53 -1.46 -2.80
CA GLY A 369 -15.67 -2.71 -2.06
C GLY A 369 -16.88 -3.51 -2.54
N ILE A 370 -16.64 -4.73 -3.01
CA ILE A 370 -17.69 -5.66 -3.46
C ILE A 370 -17.78 -6.78 -2.44
N PRO A 371 -18.97 -7.04 -1.83
CA PRO A 371 -19.17 -8.21 -0.98
C PRO A 371 -18.82 -9.50 -1.73
N ASN A 372 -17.94 -10.30 -1.15
CA ASN A 372 -17.38 -11.48 -1.78
C ASN A 372 -17.74 -12.76 -1.02
N HIS A 373 -18.61 -13.56 -1.59
CA HIS A 373 -19.01 -14.87 -1.06
C HIS A 373 -18.16 -16.03 -1.63
N GLY A 374 -16.85 -15.77 -1.92
CA GLY A 374 -15.93 -16.77 -2.46
C GLY A 374 -15.92 -16.86 -3.99
N VAL A 375 -16.49 -15.87 -4.70
CA VAL A 375 -16.48 -15.81 -6.17
C VAL A 375 -15.22 -15.14 -6.70
N LEU A 376 -14.82 -14.05 -6.05
CA LEU A 376 -13.68 -13.23 -6.45
C LEU A 376 -12.41 -13.66 -5.73
N GLN A 377 -11.29 -13.60 -6.45
CA GLN A 377 -9.94 -13.86 -5.96
C GLN A 377 -9.04 -12.64 -6.23
N LEU A 378 -7.91 -12.58 -5.52
CA LEU A 378 -6.88 -11.58 -5.78
C LEU A 378 -6.43 -11.65 -7.25
N GLY A 379 -6.39 -10.50 -7.92
CA GLY A 379 -6.02 -10.36 -9.33
C GLY A 379 -7.15 -10.61 -10.32
N ASP A 380 -8.35 -10.99 -9.86
CA ASP A 380 -9.50 -11.13 -10.76
C ASP A 380 -9.79 -9.81 -11.48
N THR A 381 -9.95 -9.89 -12.77
CA THR A 381 -10.41 -8.79 -13.62
C THR A 381 -11.92 -8.88 -13.82
N LEU A 382 -12.59 -7.77 -13.57
CA LEU A 382 -14.01 -7.59 -13.87
C LEU A 382 -14.16 -6.63 -15.05
N SER A 383 -14.98 -6.95 -16.03
CA SER A 383 -15.21 -6.11 -17.20
C SER A 383 -16.64 -6.15 -17.68
N GLU A 384 -17.05 -5.11 -18.41
CA GLU A 384 -18.32 -5.02 -19.11
C GLU A 384 -18.22 -5.70 -20.49
N GLY A 385 -18.18 -7.04 -20.47
CA GLY A 385 -18.28 -7.88 -21.68
C GLY A 385 -16.99 -8.11 -22.47
N GLU A 386 -15.92 -7.36 -22.26
CA GLU A 386 -14.62 -7.60 -22.88
C GLU A 386 -13.82 -8.66 -22.10
N SER A 387 -13.09 -9.51 -22.81
CA SER A 387 -12.20 -10.49 -22.19
C SER A 387 -10.84 -9.85 -21.91
N LEU A 388 -10.76 -9.12 -20.79
CA LEU A 388 -9.54 -8.47 -20.31
C LEU A 388 -8.98 -9.22 -19.11
N GLN A 389 -7.63 -9.21 -18.97
CA GLN A 389 -6.96 -9.70 -17.78
C GLN A 389 -5.80 -8.77 -17.42
N PHE A 390 -5.98 -7.99 -16.36
CA PHE A 390 -4.94 -7.09 -15.87
C PHE A 390 -3.76 -7.88 -15.32
N THR A 391 -2.56 -7.30 -15.48
CA THR A 391 -1.28 -7.85 -15.04
C THR A 391 -0.67 -6.97 -13.95
N GLY A 392 0.44 -7.43 -13.36
CA GLY A 392 1.24 -6.64 -12.44
C GLY A 392 0.91 -6.84 -10.97
N LEU A 393 -0.01 -7.75 -10.58
CA LEU A 393 -0.23 -8.07 -9.18
C LEU A 393 0.74 -9.18 -8.74
N PRO A 394 1.76 -8.87 -7.90
CA PRO A 394 2.82 -9.81 -7.58
C PRO A 394 2.44 -10.76 -6.44
N PHE A 395 2.90 -12.00 -6.54
CA PHE A 395 2.97 -12.99 -5.46
C PHE A 395 4.42 -13.40 -5.29
N PHE A 396 4.98 -13.16 -4.11
CA PHE A 396 6.37 -13.47 -3.78
C PHE A 396 6.47 -14.87 -3.18
N ALA A 397 7.54 -15.59 -3.49
CA ALA A 397 7.82 -16.85 -2.84
C ALA A 397 8.11 -16.61 -1.35
N PRO A 398 7.47 -17.38 -0.44
CA PRO A 398 7.68 -17.22 0.99
C PRO A 398 9.10 -17.63 1.41
N GLU A 399 9.58 -16.98 2.48
CA GLU A 399 10.92 -17.20 3.04
C GLU A 399 10.89 -18.08 4.30
N MET A 400 9.71 -18.27 4.90
CA MET A 400 9.52 -19.06 6.11
C MET A 400 8.36 -20.04 5.95
N PHE A 401 8.53 -21.25 6.49
CA PHE A 401 7.50 -22.28 6.43
C PHE A 401 7.18 -22.84 7.80
N ARG A 402 5.89 -23.13 8.01
CA ARG A 402 5.36 -23.82 9.19
C ARG A 402 4.39 -24.91 8.75
N SER A 403 4.41 -26.04 9.43
CA SER A 403 3.32 -27.00 9.34
C SER A 403 2.20 -26.59 10.28
N VAL A 404 0.96 -26.91 9.90
CA VAL A 404 -0.20 -26.60 10.71
C VAL A 404 -1.02 -27.85 10.96
N GLU A 405 -1.33 -28.08 12.22
CA GLU A 405 -2.16 -29.17 12.67
C GLU A 405 -3.28 -28.64 13.58
N VAL A 406 -4.41 -29.34 13.57
CA VAL A 406 -5.52 -29.01 14.46
C VAL A 406 -5.30 -29.68 15.82
N ALA A 407 -5.57 -28.93 16.90
CA ALA A 407 -5.50 -29.50 18.25
C ALA A 407 -6.64 -30.50 18.54
N ASP A 408 -7.82 -30.27 17.94
CA ASP A 408 -9.02 -31.11 18.05
C ASP A 408 -9.35 -31.69 16.65
N PRO A 409 -9.22 -33.02 16.42
CA PRO A 409 -9.50 -33.64 15.13
C PRO A 409 -10.89 -33.35 14.55
N LEU A 410 -11.90 -33.08 15.40
CA LEU A 410 -13.27 -32.76 14.99
C LEU A 410 -13.35 -31.41 14.26
N LYS A 411 -12.35 -30.55 14.45
CA LYS A 411 -12.27 -29.22 13.83
C LYS A 411 -11.43 -29.16 12.55
N THR A 412 -11.03 -30.31 12.00
CA THR A 412 -10.20 -30.37 10.77
C THR A 412 -10.85 -29.66 9.58
N LYS A 413 -12.18 -29.78 9.43
CA LYS A 413 -12.94 -29.10 8.36
C LYS A 413 -12.91 -27.58 8.53
N GLN A 414 -13.08 -27.09 9.77
CA GLN A 414 -13.00 -25.66 10.08
C GLN A 414 -11.58 -25.13 9.86
N LEU A 415 -10.53 -25.87 10.26
CA LEU A 415 -9.15 -25.50 10.00
C LEU A 415 -8.91 -25.31 8.48
N ARG A 416 -9.30 -26.28 7.68
CA ARG A 416 -9.14 -26.21 6.22
C ARG A 416 -9.89 -25.02 5.63
N ALA A 417 -11.15 -24.79 6.04
CA ALA A 417 -11.95 -23.66 5.58
C ALA A 417 -11.30 -22.33 5.99
N GLY A 418 -10.84 -22.19 7.23
CA GLY A 418 -10.15 -20.99 7.70
C GLY A 418 -8.86 -20.72 6.92
N LEU A 419 -8.03 -21.73 6.73
CA LEU A 419 -6.77 -21.59 5.98
C LEU A 419 -7.02 -21.24 4.50
N THR A 420 -8.02 -21.84 3.87
CA THR A 420 -8.39 -21.50 2.48
C THR A 420 -8.79 -20.03 2.40
N GLN A 421 -9.62 -19.55 3.32
CA GLN A 421 -10.08 -18.16 3.31
C GLN A 421 -8.94 -17.19 3.61
N LEU A 422 -8.10 -17.47 4.60
CA LEU A 422 -6.92 -16.65 4.92
C LEU A 422 -5.89 -16.64 3.76
N GLY A 423 -5.78 -17.74 3.03
CA GLY A 423 -4.98 -17.81 1.81
C GLY A 423 -5.56 -16.99 0.66
N GLU A 424 -6.87 -17.03 0.46
CA GLU A 424 -7.57 -16.21 -0.55
C GLU A 424 -7.49 -14.71 -0.26
N GLU A 425 -7.39 -14.33 1.01
CA GLU A 425 -7.13 -12.94 1.42
C GLU A 425 -5.67 -12.52 1.21
N GLY A 426 -4.77 -13.50 1.03
CA GLY A 426 -3.33 -13.28 0.95
C GLY A 426 -2.69 -12.95 2.31
N ALA A 427 -3.36 -13.26 3.42
CA ALA A 427 -2.79 -13.12 4.76
C ALA A 427 -1.67 -14.13 5.02
N ILE A 428 -1.73 -15.28 4.36
CA ILE A 428 -0.74 -16.36 4.40
C ILE A 428 -0.78 -17.14 3.09
N GLN A 429 0.32 -17.74 2.68
CA GLN A 429 0.31 -18.67 1.57
C GLN A 429 0.12 -20.10 2.09
N VAL A 430 -0.79 -20.85 1.45
CA VAL A 430 -1.11 -22.23 1.85
C VAL A 430 -0.65 -23.18 0.77
N PHE A 431 0.17 -24.16 1.14
CA PHE A 431 0.73 -25.16 0.25
C PHE A 431 0.23 -26.55 0.64
N ARG A 432 -0.16 -27.31 -0.38
CA ARG A 432 -0.59 -28.73 -0.27
C ARG A 432 0.50 -29.62 -0.83
N PRO A 433 1.29 -30.32 0.01
CA PRO A 433 2.31 -31.25 -0.48
C PRO A 433 1.72 -32.30 -1.43
N VAL A 434 2.40 -32.61 -2.52
CA VAL A 434 2.01 -33.68 -3.44
C VAL A 434 2.15 -35.06 -2.75
N ALA A 435 3.21 -35.24 -1.97
CA ALA A 435 3.39 -36.41 -1.13
C ALA A 435 3.15 -36.01 0.35
N GLY A 436 1.99 -36.38 0.88
CA GLY A 436 1.63 -36.09 2.28
C GLY A 436 0.26 -35.39 2.43
N THR A 437 -0.16 -35.24 3.69
CA THR A 437 -1.48 -34.67 4.02
C THR A 437 -1.43 -33.43 4.89
N VAL A 438 -0.26 -33.09 5.43
CA VAL A 438 -0.05 -31.96 6.33
C VAL A 438 0.09 -30.68 5.50
N LEU A 439 -0.77 -29.70 5.77
CA LEU A 439 -0.70 -28.40 5.11
C LEU A 439 0.52 -27.61 5.60
N LEU A 440 1.15 -26.91 4.67
CA LEU A 440 2.25 -25.99 4.95
C LEU A 440 1.77 -24.56 4.77
N LEU A 441 2.17 -23.70 5.69
CA LEU A 441 1.97 -22.26 5.62
C LEU A 441 3.30 -21.61 5.23
N GLY A 442 3.26 -20.74 4.24
CA GLY A 442 4.39 -19.93 3.80
C GLY A 442 4.15 -18.47 4.13
N ALA A 443 5.16 -17.81 4.67
CA ALA A 443 5.10 -16.38 5.05
C ALA A 443 6.44 -15.68 4.75
N VAL A 444 6.39 -14.36 4.72
CA VAL A 444 7.59 -13.50 4.66
C VAL A 444 8.19 -13.34 6.04
N GLY A 445 7.37 -13.29 7.09
CA GLY A 445 7.83 -13.07 8.45
C GLY A 445 7.03 -13.82 9.52
N GLN A 446 7.60 -13.83 10.73
CA GLN A 446 7.07 -14.59 11.88
C GLN A 446 5.69 -14.10 12.33
N LEU A 447 5.45 -12.77 12.31
CA LEU A 447 4.18 -12.20 12.77
C LEU A 447 2.98 -12.67 11.95
N GLN A 448 3.15 -12.98 10.66
CA GLN A 448 2.06 -13.52 9.84
C GLN A 448 1.50 -14.83 10.42
N PHE A 449 2.37 -15.73 10.92
CA PHE A 449 1.92 -16.98 11.55
C PHE A 449 1.15 -16.73 12.85
N GLU A 450 1.58 -15.74 13.65
CA GLU A 450 0.91 -15.37 14.89
C GLU A 450 -0.48 -14.77 14.62
N VAL A 451 -0.57 -13.87 13.61
CA VAL A 451 -1.84 -13.30 13.16
C VAL A 451 -2.79 -14.40 12.67
N VAL A 452 -2.28 -15.33 11.85
CA VAL A 452 -3.09 -16.45 11.33
C VAL A 452 -3.57 -17.36 12.46
N ALA A 453 -2.71 -17.70 13.43
CA ALA A 453 -3.10 -18.51 14.57
C ALA A 453 -4.18 -17.82 15.41
N HIS A 454 -4.01 -16.51 15.68
CA HIS A 454 -4.99 -15.69 16.39
C HIS A 454 -6.33 -15.64 15.65
N ARG A 455 -6.31 -15.40 14.34
CA ARG A 455 -7.53 -15.35 13.52
C ARG A 455 -8.24 -16.69 13.44
N LEU A 456 -7.49 -17.81 13.30
CA LEU A 456 -8.06 -19.17 13.33
C LEU A 456 -8.80 -19.44 14.65
N GLU A 457 -8.25 -19.00 15.78
CA GLU A 457 -8.88 -19.18 17.07
C GLU A 457 -10.13 -18.31 17.25
N HIS A 458 -10.03 -17.00 16.94
CA HIS A 458 -11.10 -16.04 17.24
C HIS A 458 -12.19 -15.98 16.17
N GLU A 459 -11.83 -16.13 14.89
CA GLU A 459 -12.80 -16.04 13.80
C GLU A 459 -13.38 -17.39 13.41
N TYR A 460 -12.58 -18.46 13.49
CA TYR A 460 -12.98 -19.82 13.05
C TYR A 460 -13.19 -20.79 14.22
N GLY A 461 -12.85 -20.41 15.44
CA GLY A 461 -12.98 -21.22 16.64
C GLY A 461 -12.04 -22.44 16.66
N VAL A 462 -10.90 -22.34 15.98
CA VAL A 462 -9.94 -23.44 15.81
C VAL A 462 -8.62 -23.12 16.46
N LYS A 463 -8.23 -23.87 17.49
CA LYS A 463 -6.87 -23.85 18.01
C LYS A 463 -5.96 -24.66 17.10
N ALA A 464 -5.11 -23.98 16.35
CA ALA A 464 -4.12 -24.57 15.49
C ALA A 464 -2.75 -24.65 16.20
N ARG A 465 -2.03 -25.76 15.99
CA ARG A 465 -0.62 -25.90 16.37
C ARG A 465 0.22 -25.58 15.13
N VAL A 466 0.99 -24.51 15.21
CA VAL A 466 1.87 -24.06 14.15
C VAL A 466 3.30 -24.45 14.54
N MET A 467 3.92 -25.36 13.79
CA MET A 467 5.23 -25.91 14.08
C MET A 467 6.24 -25.59 12.97
N PRO A 468 7.53 -25.42 13.28
CA PRO A 468 8.56 -25.22 12.27
C PRO A 468 8.53 -26.32 11.20
N ALA A 469 8.60 -25.93 9.93
CA ALA A 469 8.85 -26.84 8.83
C ALA A 469 10.33 -26.72 8.39
N ARG A 470 10.84 -27.75 7.74
CA ARG A 470 12.25 -27.80 7.31
C ARG A 470 12.60 -26.93 6.10
N TYR A 471 11.60 -26.35 5.45
CA TYR A 471 11.78 -25.60 4.23
C TYR A 471 12.03 -24.11 4.49
N ASN A 472 12.93 -23.49 3.71
CA ASN A 472 13.27 -22.08 3.78
C ASN A 472 13.28 -21.40 2.39
N VAL A 473 13.12 -22.17 1.32
CA VAL A 473 13.12 -21.65 -0.05
C VAL A 473 11.94 -22.27 -0.81
N ALA A 474 11.17 -21.42 -1.47
CA ALA A 474 10.13 -21.86 -2.41
C ALA A 474 10.40 -21.30 -3.80
N ARG A 475 10.07 -22.07 -4.83
CA ARG A 475 10.07 -21.60 -6.23
C ARG A 475 8.90 -22.23 -6.97
N TRP A 476 8.08 -21.40 -7.60
CA TRP A 476 7.14 -21.91 -8.59
C TRP A 476 7.88 -22.46 -9.77
N VAL A 477 7.36 -23.55 -10.34
CA VAL A 477 8.02 -24.23 -11.45
C VAL A 477 7.14 -24.23 -12.69
N THR A 478 7.76 -23.96 -13.84
CA THR A 478 7.13 -24.03 -15.16
C THR A 478 8.00 -24.78 -16.15
N CYS A 479 7.36 -25.29 -17.18
CA CYS A 479 8.04 -25.87 -18.34
C CYS A 479 7.11 -25.75 -19.55
N ASP A 480 7.68 -25.47 -20.74
CA ASP A 480 6.93 -25.45 -21.99
C ASP A 480 6.45 -26.86 -22.38
N ASP A 481 7.16 -27.91 -21.93
CA ASP A 481 6.75 -29.30 -22.10
C ASP A 481 6.02 -29.83 -20.86
N ALA A 482 4.72 -30.01 -20.98
CA ALA A 482 3.87 -30.52 -19.89
C ALA A 482 4.28 -31.94 -19.40
N LYS A 483 4.84 -32.78 -20.29
CA LYS A 483 5.31 -34.12 -19.89
C LYS A 483 6.57 -34.02 -19.04
N GLU A 484 7.46 -33.10 -19.39
CA GLU A 484 8.68 -32.87 -18.61
C GLU A 484 8.34 -32.25 -17.24
N LEU A 485 7.37 -31.31 -17.18
CA LEU A 485 6.89 -30.78 -15.92
C LEU A 485 6.29 -31.90 -15.02
N GLN A 486 5.49 -32.79 -15.60
CA GLN A 486 4.92 -33.92 -14.84
C GLN A 486 6.02 -34.87 -14.34
N ARG A 487 7.03 -35.18 -15.15
CA ARG A 487 8.19 -35.96 -14.70
C ARG A 487 8.95 -35.32 -13.56
N PHE A 488 9.11 -33.98 -13.64
CA PHE A 488 9.73 -33.23 -12.54
C PHE A 488 8.92 -33.36 -11.25
N ILE A 489 7.60 -33.18 -11.32
CA ILE A 489 6.69 -33.28 -10.16
C ILE A 489 6.75 -34.68 -9.57
N ASP A 490 6.63 -35.72 -10.39
CA ASP A 490 6.63 -37.12 -9.94
C ASP A 490 7.98 -37.50 -9.31
N GLY A 491 9.09 -37.10 -9.92
CA GLY A 491 10.44 -37.37 -9.43
C GLY A 491 10.80 -36.61 -8.14
N ASN A 492 10.10 -35.50 -7.87
CA ASN A 492 10.34 -34.66 -6.71
C ASN A 492 9.11 -34.51 -5.80
N ALA A 493 8.18 -35.46 -5.83
CA ALA A 493 6.90 -35.39 -5.11
C ALA A 493 7.05 -35.05 -3.62
N HIS A 494 8.15 -35.48 -2.98
CA HIS A 494 8.46 -35.22 -1.56
C HIS A 494 8.86 -33.77 -1.27
N ARG A 495 9.14 -32.94 -2.33
CA ARG A 495 9.53 -31.54 -2.25
C ARG A 495 8.60 -30.63 -3.00
N VAL A 496 7.65 -31.18 -3.76
CA VAL A 496 6.68 -30.40 -4.51
C VAL A 496 5.38 -30.27 -3.72
N ALA A 497 4.86 -29.05 -3.69
CA ALA A 497 3.55 -28.73 -3.16
C ALA A 497 2.78 -27.89 -4.17
N LEU A 498 1.46 -27.90 -4.07
CA LEU A 498 0.57 -27.06 -4.85
C LEU A 498 0.11 -25.86 -4.00
N ASP A 499 0.16 -24.69 -4.55
CA ASP A 499 -0.36 -23.49 -3.87
C ASP A 499 -1.90 -23.38 -3.96
N ALA A 500 -2.46 -22.23 -3.57
CA ALA A 500 -3.91 -22.02 -3.54
C ALA A 500 -4.58 -22.06 -4.93
N VAL A 501 -3.82 -21.90 -6.02
CA VAL A 501 -4.31 -21.94 -7.41
C VAL A 501 -3.78 -23.16 -8.17
N ASP A 502 -3.36 -24.20 -7.44
CA ASP A 502 -2.79 -25.44 -7.97
C ASP A 502 -1.47 -25.28 -8.74
N ALA A 503 -0.77 -24.15 -8.57
CA ALA A 503 0.53 -23.95 -9.19
C ALA A 503 1.61 -24.80 -8.47
N PRO A 504 2.37 -25.64 -9.23
CA PRO A 504 3.41 -26.46 -8.64
C PRO A 504 4.56 -25.61 -8.13
N THR A 505 4.96 -25.88 -6.90
CA THR A 505 5.99 -25.13 -6.16
C THR A 505 6.96 -26.12 -5.54
N VAL A 506 8.25 -25.99 -5.85
CA VAL A 506 9.29 -26.78 -5.16
C VAL A 506 9.68 -26.09 -3.86
N LEU A 507 9.78 -26.86 -2.80
CA LEU A 507 10.16 -26.44 -1.46
C LEU A 507 11.52 -27.05 -1.12
N LEU A 508 12.48 -26.20 -0.72
CA LEU A 508 13.86 -26.58 -0.47
C LEU A 508 14.28 -26.17 0.95
N GLU A 509 15.22 -26.93 1.52
CA GLU A 509 15.71 -26.67 2.87
C GLU A 509 16.72 -25.49 2.88
N TYR A 510 17.53 -25.36 1.82
CA TYR A 510 18.50 -24.27 1.69
C TYR A 510 18.74 -23.90 0.22
N ALA A 511 19.20 -22.66 -0.01
CA ALA A 511 19.34 -22.08 -1.36
C ALA A 511 20.30 -22.86 -2.28
N GLY A 512 21.29 -23.58 -1.74
CA GLY A 512 22.23 -24.38 -2.52
C GLY A 512 21.57 -25.54 -3.30
N GLU A 513 20.46 -26.08 -2.78
CA GLU A 513 19.72 -27.14 -3.48
C GLU A 513 19.08 -26.67 -4.79
N LEU A 514 18.78 -25.37 -4.89
CA LEU A 514 18.17 -24.79 -6.09
C LEU A 514 19.11 -24.92 -7.30
N ARG A 515 20.40 -24.66 -7.13
CA ARG A 515 21.39 -24.78 -8.21
C ARG A 515 21.50 -26.22 -8.70
N ALA A 516 21.64 -27.17 -7.78
CA ALA A 516 21.68 -28.58 -8.13
C ALA A 516 20.42 -29.05 -8.88
N MET A 517 19.26 -28.49 -8.49
CA MET A 517 18.00 -28.81 -9.15
C MET A 517 17.90 -28.20 -10.54
N GLN A 518 18.38 -26.97 -10.74
CA GLN A 518 18.48 -26.31 -12.04
C GLN A 518 19.40 -27.07 -13.00
N ASP A 519 20.54 -27.55 -12.51
CA ASP A 519 21.50 -28.35 -13.30
C ASP A 519 20.90 -29.70 -13.72
N ASN A 520 20.16 -30.36 -12.85
CA ASN A 520 19.53 -31.66 -13.13
C ASN A 520 18.27 -31.54 -14.01
N TRP A 521 17.61 -30.39 -14.01
CA TRP A 521 16.36 -30.13 -14.72
C TRP A 521 16.44 -28.86 -15.57
N PRO A 522 17.29 -28.82 -16.60
CA PRO A 522 17.58 -27.59 -17.36
C PRO A 522 16.39 -27.01 -18.14
N LYS A 523 15.33 -27.81 -18.36
CA LYS A 523 14.09 -27.35 -19.02
C LYS A 523 13.08 -26.77 -18.06
N ILE A 524 13.24 -26.98 -16.75
CA ILE A 524 12.35 -26.44 -15.73
C ILE A 524 12.81 -25.03 -15.37
N GLN A 525 11.89 -24.11 -15.40
CA GLN A 525 12.12 -22.74 -14.95
C GLN A 525 11.65 -22.60 -13.50
N PHE A 526 12.44 -21.90 -12.68
CA PHE A 526 12.21 -21.71 -11.25
C PHE A 526 12.01 -20.21 -10.96
N HIS A 527 10.85 -19.87 -10.40
CA HIS A 527 10.43 -18.47 -10.23
C HIS A 527 10.26 -18.12 -8.75
N ALA A 528 10.88 -17.02 -8.31
CA ALA A 528 10.67 -16.42 -6.99
C ALA A 528 9.44 -15.53 -6.94
N LEU A 529 8.92 -15.14 -8.09
CA LEU A 529 7.78 -14.26 -8.27
C LEU A 529 6.83 -14.86 -9.31
N ARG A 530 5.52 -14.76 -9.07
CA ARG A 530 4.49 -15.03 -10.08
C ARG A 530 3.43 -13.94 -10.08
N GLU A 531 2.68 -13.86 -11.15
CA GLU A 531 1.46 -13.06 -11.23
C GLU A 531 0.22 -13.93 -11.08
N HIS A 532 -0.90 -13.30 -10.74
CA HIS A 532 -2.18 -14.00 -10.57
C HIS A 532 -2.67 -14.66 -11.85
N ALA A 533 -2.50 -14.01 -12.98
CA ALA A 533 -3.06 -14.40 -14.29
C ALA A 533 -2.54 -15.71 -14.88
N GLY A 534 -2.29 -16.69 -14.06
CA GLY A 534 -1.90 -18.03 -14.50
C GLY A 534 -0.55 -18.04 -15.19
N LEU A 535 0.52 -18.03 -14.41
CA LEU A 535 1.88 -18.33 -14.83
C LEU A 535 2.58 -17.29 -15.73
N VAL A 536 2.11 -16.06 -15.82
CA VAL A 536 2.89 -14.96 -16.40
C VAL A 536 3.82 -14.40 -15.33
N PHE A 537 5.10 -14.66 -15.47
CA PHE A 537 6.14 -14.15 -14.57
C PHE A 537 6.73 -12.85 -15.11
N GLN A 538 6.66 -11.77 -14.34
CA GLN A 538 7.32 -10.52 -14.73
C GLN A 538 8.84 -10.66 -14.66
N LYS A 539 9.51 -10.52 -15.79
CA LYS A 539 10.98 -10.47 -15.86
C LYS A 539 11.58 -9.23 -15.17
N GLN A 540 10.79 -8.20 -14.95
CA GLN A 540 11.25 -6.87 -14.49
C GLN A 540 11.53 -6.74 -12.99
N LEU A 541 11.07 -7.67 -12.14
CA LEU A 541 11.29 -7.63 -10.69
C LEU A 541 12.40 -8.59 -10.22
N GLN A 542 13.17 -9.15 -11.14
CA GLN A 542 14.28 -10.08 -10.83
C GLN A 542 15.66 -9.39 -10.83
N GLY A 543 15.71 -8.05 -10.83
CA GLY A 543 16.94 -7.26 -10.80
C GLY A 543 17.42 -6.97 -9.38
#